data_b4c836809f0e5ca303cd6b0944c0cbe6
#
_entry.id   b4c836809f0e5ca303cd6b0944c0cbe6
#
_cell.length_a   1.000
_cell.length_b   1.000
_cell.length_c   1.000
_cell.angle_alpha   90.00
_cell.angle_beta   90.00
_cell.angle_gamma   90.00
#
_symmetry.space_group_name_H-M   'P 1'
#
loop_
_entity.id
_entity.type
_entity.pdbx_description
1 polymer ?
#
loop_
_entity_poly.entity_id
_entity_poly.type
_entity_poly.pdbx_seq_one_letter_code
_entity_poly.pdbx_strand_id
1 'polypeptide(L)'
;MLTIARTLTGNPELLLLDEPSEGLAPLVVDILRAKIGELKAQGLTILLAEQRVDFALALADRVYVLEKGMIRFSGAAAELRQDKVLLDQLLSL
;
A
#
# COMPACT_ATOMS: atom_id res chain seq x y z
N MET A 1 -13.37 -5.14 -0.67
CA MET A 1 -14.01 -4.58 -1.89
C MET A 1 -15.23 -3.74 -1.57
N LEU A 2 -16.12 -4.18 -0.67
CA LEU A 2 -17.27 -3.36 -0.24
C LEU A 2 -16.85 -2.00 0.33
N THR A 3 -15.77 -1.97 1.09
CA THR A 3 -15.25 -0.74 1.68
C THR A 3 -14.87 0.28 0.61
N ILE A 4 -14.22 -0.16 -0.45
CA ILE A 4 -13.83 0.69 -1.57
C ILE A 4 -15.08 1.27 -2.24
N ALA A 5 -16.07 0.42 -2.53
CA ALA A 5 -17.30 0.86 -3.19
C ALA A 5 -18.06 1.91 -2.36
N ARG A 6 -18.16 1.69 -1.05
CA ARG A 6 -18.83 2.64 -0.15
C ARG A 6 -18.12 3.97 -0.12
N THR A 7 -16.79 3.95 -0.07
CA THR A 7 -15.99 5.16 0.00
C THR A 7 -16.14 5.96 -1.29
N LEU A 8 -16.13 5.28 -2.43
CA LEU A 8 -16.23 5.94 -3.74
C LEU A 8 -17.57 6.59 -4.01
N THR A 9 -18.67 6.07 -3.44
CA THR A 9 -19.99 6.71 -3.63
C THR A 9 -20.05 8.11 -3.04
N GLY A 10 -19.18 8.44 -2.08
CA GLY A 10 -19.10 9.78 -1.49
C GLY A 10 -18.13 10.73 -2.21
N ASN A 11 -17.54 10.34 -3.34
CA ASN A 11 -16.52 11.11 -4.06
C ASN A 11 -15.38 11.55 -3.15
N PRO A 12 -14.69 10.62 -2.49
CA PRO A 12 -13.65 10.98 -1.53
C PRO A 12 -12.42 11.56 -2.21
N GLU A 13 -11.76 12.49 -1.54
CA GLU A 13 -10.43 12.97 -1.94
C GLU A 13 -9.33 12.05 -1.43
N LEU A 14 -9.61 11.34 -0.35
CA LEU A 14 -8.69 10.43 0.31
C LEU A 14 -9.38 9.10 0.58
N LEU A 15 -8.74 8.01 0.17
CA LEU A 15 -9.20 6.66 0.43
C LEU A 15 -8.24 5.99 1.42
N LEU A 16 -8.80 5.47 2.51
CA LEU A 16 -8.05 4.72 3.52
C LEU A 16 -8.29 3.22 3.34
N LEU A 17 -7.23 2.45 3.17
CA LEU A 17 -7.29 1.00 3.03
C LEU A 17 -6.40 0.35 4.08
N ASP A 18 -7.01 -0.52 4.91
CA ASP A 18 -6.30 -1.22 5.98
C ASP A 18 -6.20 -2.70 5.63
N GLU A 19 -4.99 -3.14 5.32
CA GLU A 19 -4.65 -4.52 4.96
C GLU A 19 -5.61 -5.12 3.92
N PRO A 20 -5.81 -4.44 2.78
CA PRO A 20 -6.83 -4.88 1.82
C PRO A 20 -6.52 -6.22 1.15
N SER A 21 -5.25 -6.65 1.15
CA SER A 21 -4.87 -7.93 0.56
C SER A 21 -4.98 -9.11 1.50
N GLU A 22 -5.24 -8.87 2.80
CA GLU A 22 -5.25 -9.92 3.81
C GLU A 22 -6.35 -10.95 3.52
N GLY A 23 -5.97 -12.22 3.56
CA GLY A 23 -6.90 -13.32 3.38
C GLY A 23 -7.36 -13.56 1.94
N LEU A 24 -6.85 -12.80 0.98
CA LEU A 24 -7.25 -12.94 -0.42
C LEU A 24 -6.35 -13.92 -1.18
N ALA A 25 -6.95 -14.66 -2.11
CA ALA A 25 -6.20 -15.53 -3.02
C ALA A 25 -5.30 -14.69 -3.95
N PRO A 26 -4.17 -15.25 -4.43
CA PRO A 26 -3.21 -14.50 -5.26
C PRO A 26 -3.82 -13.82 -6.48
N LEU A 27 -4.74 -14.49 -7.17
CA LEU A 27 -5.42 -13.90 -8.33
C LEU A 27 -6.25 -12.68 -7.93
N VAL A 28 -6.95 -12.77 -6.80
CA VAL A 28 -7.76 -11.66 -6.29
C VAL A 28 -6.87 -10.50 -5.86
N VAL A 29 -5.70 -10.80 -5.28
CA VAL A 29 -4.72 -9.77 -4.91
C VAL A 29 -4.26 -8.99 -6.15
N ASP A 30 -4.02 -9.69 -7.26
CA ASP A 30 -3.61 -9.04 -8.51
C ASP A 30 -4.72 -8.12 -9.05
N ILE A 31 -5.96 -8.57 -8.99
CA ILE A 31 -7.11 -7.76 -9.41
C ILE A 31 -7.25 -6.52 -8.53
N LEU A 32 -7.10 -6.69 -7.22
CA LEU A 32 -7.17 -5.58 -6.27
C LEU A 32 -6.06 -4.56 -6.52
N ARG A 33 -4.84 -5.03 -6.75
CA ARG A 33 -3.70 -4.14 -7.04
C ARG A 33 -3.96 -3.31 -8.29
N ALA A 34 -4.47 -3.93 -9.34
CA ALA A 34 -4.80 -3.24 -10.57
C ALA A 34 -5.88 -2.17 -10.34
N LYS A 35 -6.90 -2.50 -9.54
CA LYS A 35 -7.98 -1.55 -9.23
C LYS A 35 -7.49 -0.35 -8.44
N ILE A 36 -6.66 -0.59 -7.42
CA ILE A 36 -6.08 0.51 -6.64
C ILE A 36 -5.20 1.39 -7.53
N GLY A 37 -4.42 0.78 -8.41
CA GLY A 37 -3.60 1.51 -9.37
C GLY A 37 -4.42 2.41 -10.30
N GLU A 38 -5.58 1.94 -10.75
CA GLU A 38 -6.51 2.74 -11.56
C GLU A 38 -7.02 3.95 -10.79
N LEU A 39 -7.42 3.76 -9.54
CA LEU A 39 -7.92 4.84 -8.69
C LEU A 39 -6.84 5.89 -8.45
N LYS A 40 -5.62 5.46 -8.22
CA LYS A 40 -4.47 6.34 -8.06
C LYS A 40 -4.22 7.14 -9.33
N ALA A 41 -4.28 6.50 -10.49
CA ALA A 41 -4.10 7.16 -11.78
C ALA A 41 -5.16 8.20 -12.05
N GLN A 42 -6.34 8.06 -11.47
CA GLN A 42 -7.44 9.03 -11.57
C GLN A 42 -7.26 10.22 -10.62
N GLY A 43 -6.17 10.27 -9.87
CA GLY A 43 -5.87 11.37 -8.98
C GLY A 43 -6.31 11.20 -7.53
N LEU A 44 -6.82 10.02 -7.18
CA LEU A 44 -7.24 9.75 -5.81
C LEU A 44 -6.00 9.57 -4.91
N THR A 45 -5.99 10.26 -3.78
CA THR A 45 -4.95 10.04 -2.75
C THR A 45 -5.32 8.81 -1.93
N ILE A 46 -4.37 7.90 -1.78
CA ILE A 46 -4.62 6.62 -1.08
C ILE A 46 -3.61 6.46 0.04
N LEU A 47 -4.12 6.23 1.26
CA LEU A 47 -3.29 5.80 2.39
C LEU A 47 -3.52 4.30 2.60
N LEU A 48 -2.46 3.53 2.43
CA LEU A 48 -2.50 2.08 2.47
C LEU A 48 -1.69 1.57 3.66
N ALA A 49 -2.34 0.88 4.58
CA ALA A 49 -1.66 0.13 5.63
C ALA A 49 -1.60 -1.34 5.19
N GLU A 50 -0.38 -1.89 5.05
CA GLU A 50 -0.21 -3.22 4.47
C GLU A 50 1.03 -3.90 5.02
N GLN A 51 0.91 -5.16 5.42
CA GLN A 51 2.04 -5.97 5.87
C GLN A 51 2.76 -6.65 4.71
N ARG A 52 2.10 -6.83 3.58
CA ARG A 52 2.71 -7.43 2.39
C ARG A 52 3.50 -6.38 1.65
N VAL A 53 4.81 -6.43 1.81
CA VAL A 53 5.72 -5.41 1.31
C VAL A 53 5.71 -5.30 -0.21
N ASP A 54 5.67 -6.44 -0.89
CA ASP A 54 5.61 -6.47 -2.36
C ASP A 54 4.37 -5.75 -2.88
N PHE A 55 3.22 -5.98 -2.24
CA PHE A 55 1.96 -5.33 -2.59
C PHE A 55 2.06 -3.82 -2.37
N ALA A 56 2.54 -3.40 -1.19
CA ALA A 56 2.66 -1.99 -0.84
C ALA A 56 3.63 -1.26 -1.76
N LEU A 57 4.81 -1.82 -2.01
CA LEU A 57 5.83 -1.17 -2.84
C LEU A 57 5.41 -1.08 -4.31
N ALA A 58 4.60 -2.01 -4.80
CA ALA A 58 4.10 -1.96 -6.17
C ALA A 58 3.19 -0.76 -6.40
N LEU A 59 2.53 -0.26 -5.34
CA LEU A 59 1.53 0.80 -5.43
C LEU A 59 2.02 2.15 -4.90
N ALA A 60 2.94 2.15 -3.94
CA ALA A 60 3.27 3.35 -3.18
C ALA A 60 4.20 4.29 -3.93
N ASP A 61 3.99 5.58 -3.71
CA ASP A 61 4.95 6.62 -4.06
C ASP A 61 5.85 6.92 -2.87
N ARG A 62 5.26 6.95 -1.68
CA ARG A 62 5.96 7.22 -0.43
C ARG A 62 5.62 6.15 0.60
N VAL A 63 6.61 5.81 1.42
CA VAL A 63 6.50 4.70 2.37
C VAL A 63 6.92 5.15 3.77
N TYR A 64 6.17 4.69 4.75
CA TYR A 64 6.51 4.76 6.17
C TYR A 64 6.55 3.34 6.70
N VAL A 65 7.69 2.94 7.26
CA VAL A 65 7.82 1.63 7.91
C VAL A 65 7.71 1.82 9.41
N LEU A 66 6.72 1.15 10.00
CA LEU A 66 6.42 1.27 11.43
C LEU A 66 6.77 -0.02 12.16
N GLU A 67 7.33 0.13 13.36
CA GLU A 67 7.57 -0.98 14.26
C GLU A 67 7.35 -0.51 15.70
N LYS A 68 6.52 -1.24 16.44
CA LYS A 68 6.23 -0.96 17.85
C LYS A 68 5.83 0.51 18.08
N GLY A 69 5.03 1.04 17.16
CA GLY A 69 4.55 2.42 17.26
C GLY A 69 5.55 3.49 16.83
N MET A 70 6.72 3.09 16.32
CA MET A 70 7.77 4.03 15.91
C MET A 70 8.02 3.95 14.42
N ILE A 71 8.34 5.09 13.81
CA ILE A 71 8.72 5.14 12.40
C ILE A 71 10.19 4.71 12.28
N ARG A 72 10.43 3.60 11.56
CA ARG A 72 11.76 3.08 11.26
C ARG A 72 12.35 3.66 9.98
N PHE A 73 11.49 4.01 9.04
CA PHE A 73 11.87 4.56 7.74
C PHE A 73 10.76 5.46 7.24
N SER A 74 11.16 6.54 6.58
CA SER A 74 10.24 7.43 5.87
C SER A 74 10.94 7.94 4.61
N GLY A 75 10.34 7.73 3.46
CA GLY A 75 10.94 8.17 2.21
C GLY A 75 10.19 7.69 0.98
N ALA A 76 10.78 7.91 -0.19
CA ALA A 76 10.20 7.48 -1.44
C ALA A 76 10.25 5.96 -1.56
N ALA A 77 9.18 5.37 -2.09
CA ALA A 77 9.14 3.92 -2.31
C ALA A 77 10.26 3.47 -3.25
N ALA A 78 10.65 4.32 -4.20
CA ALA A 78 11.75 4.02 -5.12
C ALA A 78 13.07 3.73 -4.40
N GLU A 79 13.32 4.39 -3.27
CA GLU A 79 14.52 4.14 -2.46
C GLU A 79 14.57 2.70 -1.97
N LEU A 80 13.43 2.19 -1.49
CA LEU A 80 13.35 0.82 -1.02
C LEU A 80 13.39 -0.20 -2.15
N ARG A 81 12.80 0.12 -3.29
CA ARG A 81 12.85 -0.78 -4.45
C ARG A 81 14.27 -0.97 -4.96
N GLN A 82 15.10 0.06 -4.87
CA GLN A 82 16.47 0.06 -5.38
C GLN A 82 17.50 -0.40 -4.37
N ASP A 83 17.20 -0.31 -3.08
CA ASP A 83 18.12 -0.66 -2.00
C ASP A 83 17.64 -1.92 -1.29
N LYS A 84 18.02 -3.06 -1.83
CA LYS A 84 17.60 -4.35 -1.29
C LYS A 84 18.17 -4.60 0.10
N VAL A 85 19.36 -4.10 0.37
CA VAL A 85 20.00 -4.27 1.69
C VAL A 85 19.18 -3.52 2.75
N LEU A 86 18.81 -2.28 2.47
CA LEU A 86 17.98 -1.49 3.37
C LEU A 86 16.62 -2.16 3.60
N LEU A 87 15.99 -2.62 2.53
CA LEU A 87 14.71 -3.29 2.60
C LEU A 87 14.79 -4.54 3.49
N ASP A 88 15.81 -5.38 3.27
CA ASP A 88 16.01 -6.58 4.07
C ASP A 88 16.24 -6.25 5.54
N GLN A 89 16.98 -5.19 5.84
CA GLN A 89 17.22 -4.76 7.22
C GLN A 89 15.91 -4.34 7.91
N LEU A 90 15.04 -3.65 7.19
CA LEU A 90 13.75 -3.19 7.73
C LEU A 90 12.78 -4.35 7.94
N LEU A 91 12.87 -5.40 7.13
CA LEU A 91 11.96 -6.54 7.18
C LEU A 91 12.43 -7.68 8.07
N SER A 92 13.70 -7.69 8.49
CA SER A 92 14.25 -8.77 9.31
C SER A 92 13.99 -8.61 10.80
N LEU A 93 13.00 -7.85 11.13
CA LEU A 93 12.68 -7.52 12.54
C LEU A 93 11.76 -8.54 13.18
#